data_4e688164cda74aaf676fa1429b23a50f
#
_entry.id   4e688164cda74aaf676fa1429b23a50f
#
_cell.length_a   1.000
_cell.length_b   1.000
_cell.length_c   1.000
_cell.angle_alpha   90.00
_cell.angle_beta   90.00
_cell.angle_gamma   90.00
#
_symmetry.space_group_name_H-M   'P 1'
#
loop_
_entity.id
_entity.type
_entity.pdbx_description
1 polymer ?
#
loop_
_entity_poly.entity_id
_entity_poly.type
_entity_poly.pdbx_seq_one_letter_code
_entity_poly.pdbx_strand_id
1 'polypeptide(L)'
;VIAKVRYKSWETKAMTHYGTQSFPSAEERQKQEAAVFERMPKISILVPLWNTPESFLTEMIGSVQWQTYKNWELCLADGSDDAHAYVGEYCKRLAAQDSRIVYQKLAKNEGISGNTNECYKLASGEFIGLFDHDDILHPCALYEYVKAINEKDADFIYCDEATFKSPDINKMITMHFKPDYAIDNLRANNYICHFSVFSRELLDGTELFRTKFDGSQDHDMILRLTDNAKHIVHVPKLLYYWRSHAGSVAGNIEAKPYVVEAARGAVADHLRRHGFKNFTITSTRAFETIFKISYEIIGEPKISIIIPNKDHVEDLRRCISSIVEKSTWENYEIIVVENNSETQEL
;
A
#
# COMPACT_ATOMS: atom_id res chain seq x y z
N VAL A 1 -8.17 -17.36 -29.19
CA VAL A 1 -9.23 -16.33 -29.21
C VAL A 1 -10.30 -16.65 -28.15
N ILE A 2 -10.87 -17.86 -28.14
CA ILE A 2 -11.95 -18.27 -27.20
C ILE A 2 -11.49 -18.20 -25.72
N ALA A 3 -10.28 -18.66 -25.39
CA ALA A 3 -9.74 -18.59 -24.04
C ALA A 3 -9.56 -17.13 -23.57
N LYS A 4 -9.08 -16.25 -24.45
CA LYS A 4 -8.89 -14.81 -24.17
C LYS A 4 -10.23 -14.07 -23.97
N VAL A 5 -11.28 -14.48 -24.69
CA VAL A 5 -12.63 -13.93 -24.54
C VAL A 5 -13.28 -14.41 -23.23
N ARG A 6 -13.10 -15.70 -22.87
CA ARG A 6 -13.58 -16.25 -21.58
C ARG A 6 -12.88 -15.60 -20.39
N TYR A 7 -11.57 -15.38 -20.48
CA TYR A 7 -10.79 -14.70 -19.44
C TYR A 7 -11.28 -13.26 -19.23
N LYS A 8 -11.43 -12.46 -20.31
CA LYS A 8 -11.98 -11.09 -20.22
C LYS A 8 -13.38 -11.06 -19.63
N SER A 9 -14.25 -12.01 -19.98
CA SER A 9 -15.61 -12.06 -19.43
C SER A 9 -15.62 -12.39 -17.95
N TRP A 10 -14.73 -13.29 -17.50
CA TRP A 10 -14.57 -13.61 -16.09
C TRP A 10 -13.99 -12.42 -15.31
N GLU A 11 -12.94 -11.80 -15.82
CA GLU A 11 -12.30 -10.61 -15.26
C GLU A 11 -13.31 -9.46 -15.08
N THR A 12 -14.11 -9.17 -16.09
CA THR A 12 -15.16 -8.13 -16.00
C THR A 12 -16.19 -8.45 -14.92
N LYS A 13 -16.62 -9.71 -14.79
CA LYS A 13 -17.58 -10.13 -13.75
C LYS A 13 -16.96 -10.05 -12.36
N ALA A 14 -15.71 -10.47 -12.20
CA ALA A 14 -14.99 -10.38 -10.93
C ALA A 14 -14.83 -8.92 -10.51
N MET A 15 -14.41 -8.05 -11.43
CA MET A 15 -14.25 -6.62 -11.18
C MET A 15 -15.57 -5.96 -10.74
N THR A 16 -16.69 -6.30 -11.37
CA THR A 16 -18.01 -5.73 -11.02
C THR A 16 -18.42 -6.07 -9.58
N HIS A 17 -17.99 -7.24 -9.07
CA HIS A 17 -18.30 -7.67 -7.71
C HIS A 17 -17.62 -6.78 -6.64
N TYR A 18 -16.46 -6.20 -6.94
CA TYR A 18 -15.67 -5.40 -6.00
C TYR A 18 -15.97 -3.90 -6.02
N GLY A 19 -16.89 -3.43 -6.89
CA GLY A 19 -17.39 -2.06 -6.88
C GLY A 19 -18.45 -1.84 -5.80
N THR A 20 -19.44 -1.02 -6.10
CA THR A 20 -20.55 -0.69 -5.18
C THR A 20 -21.34 -1.92 -4.73
N GLN A 21 -21.27 -3.05 -5.44
CA GLN A 21 -21.88 -4.31 -5.03
C GLN A 21 -21.25 -4.92 -3.78
N SER A 22 -20.01 -4.58 -3.45
CA SER A 22 -19.32 -5.02 -2.23
C SER A 22 -19.67 -4.18 -1.01
N PHE A 23 -20.39 -3.07 -1.19
CA PHE A 23 -20.76 -2.20 -0.08
C PHE A 23 -21.75 -2.89 0.83
N PRO A 24 -21.70 -2.60 2.16
CA PRO A 24 -22.55 -3.28 3.13
C PRO A 24 -24.03 -3.02 2.85
N SER A 25 -24.84 -4.06 2.99
CA SER A 25 -26.29 -3.91 3.04
C SER A 25 -26.71 -3.01 4.22
N ALA A 26 -27.94 -2.51 4.22
CA ALA A 26 -28.43 -1.70 5.32
C ALA A 26 -28.35 -2.45 6.67
N GLU A 27 -28.61 -3.75 6.67
CA GLU A 27 -28.51 -4.61 7.86
C GLU A 27 -27.07 -4.76 8.35
N GLU A 28 -26.13 -5.06 7.43
CA GLU A 28 -24.71 -5.15 7.77
C GLU A 28 -24.16 -3.83 8.27
N ARG A 29 -24.55 -2.72 7.62
CA ARG A 29 -24.20 -1.39 8.05
C ARG A 29 -24.64 -1.12 9.47
N GLN A 30 -25.92 -1.39 9.78
CA GLN A 30 -26.45 -1.22 11.11
C GLN A 30 -25.72 -2.08 12.15
N LYS A 31 -25.39 -3.32 11.78
CA LYS A 31 -24.63 -4.24 12.64
C LYS A 31 -23.22 -3.71 12.90
N GLN A 32 -22.54 -3.20 11.88
CA GLN A 32 -21.19 -2.65 12.04
C GLN A 32 -21.20 -1.34 12.85
N GLU A 33 -22.18 -0.47 12.64
CA GLU A 33 -22.33 0.78 13.39
C GLU A 33 -22.70 0.54 14.87
N ALA A 34 -23.36 -0.57 15.18
CA ALA A 34 -23.69 -0.99 16.55
C ALA A 34 -22.58 -1.84 17.21
N ALA A 35 -21.54 -2.23 16.48
CA ALA A 35 -20.49 -3.08 17.02
C ALA A 35 -19.68 -2.35 18.10
N VAL A 36 -19.43 -3.04 19.20
CA VAL A 36 -18.58 -2.58 20.30
C VAL A 36 -17.36 -3.48 20.36
N PHE A 37 -16.19 -2.89 20.20
CA PHE A 37 -14.91 -3.54 20.36
C PHE A 37 -14.34 -3.22 21.75
N GLU A 38 -13.41 -4.03 22.24
CA GLU A 38 -12.68 -3.77 23.48
C GLU A 38 -11.89 -2.47 23.39
N ARG A 39 -11.20 -2.27 22.26
CA ARG A 39 -10.51 -1.02 21.90
C ARG A 39 -11.29 -0.32 20.80
N MET A 40 -11.67 0.92 21.05
CA MET A 40 -12.37 1.79 20.10
C MET A 40 -11.50 3.01 19.76
N PRO A 41 -10.31 2.83 19.15
CA PRO A 41 -9.35 3.90 18.96
C PRO A 41 -9.89 4.96 18.00
N LYS A 42 -9.55 6.23 18.25
CA LYS A 42 -9.78 7.29 17.28
C LYS A 42 -8.77 7.19 16.14
N ILE A 43 -9.25 7.20 14.91
CA ILE A 43 -8.41 7.18 13.70
C ILE A 43 -8.41 8.58 13.08
N SER A 44 -7.24 9.21 13.00
CA SER A 44 -7.05 10.47 12.27
C SER A 44 -6.67 10.19 10.83
N ILE A 45 -7.51 10.59 9.90
CA ILE A 45 -7.29 10.43 8.46
C ILE A 45 -6.65 11.72 7.94
N LEU A 46 -5.41 11.64 7.48
CA LEU A 46 -4.65 12.78 6.96
C LEU A 46 -4.88 12.91 5.47
N VAL A 47 -5.36 14.08 5.03
CA VAL A 47 -5.57 14.39 3.61
C VAL A 47 -4.95 15.75 3.28
N PRO A 48 -3.78 15.78 2.67
CA PRO A 48 -3.21 17.01 2.14
C PRO A 48 -3.97 17.45 0.89
N LEU A 49 -4.43 18.72 0.87
CA LEU A 49 -5.20 19.28 -0.24
C LEU A 49 -4.33 20.24 -1.07
N TRP A 50 -4.43 20.10 -2.40
CA TRP A 50 -3.83 21.01 -3.36
C TRP A 50 -4.67 21.07 -4.64
N ASN A 51 -5.38 22.19 -4.84
CA ASN A 51 -6.20 22.46 -6.03
C ASN A 51 -7.15 21.29 -6.40
N THR A 52 -7.68 20.62 -5.39
CA THR A 52 -8.50 19.41 -5.54
C THR A 52 -9.77 19.72 -6.32
N PRO A 53 -10.07 19.02 -7.45
CA PRO A 53 -11.33 19.19 -8.16
C PRO A 53 -12.54 18.99 -7.24
N GLU A 54 -13.58 19.82 -7.40
CA GLU A 54 -14.75 19.82 -6.51
C GLU A 54 -15.43 18.45 -6.41
N SER A 55 -15.55 17.72 -7.54
CA SER A 55 -16.12 16.37 -7.54
C SER A 55 -15.28 15.38 -6.73
N PHE A 56 -13.95 15.44 -6.84
CA PHE A 56 -13.05 14.54 -6.09
C PHE A 56 -13.10 14.85 -4.60
N LEU A 57 -13.03 16.14 -4.25
CA LEU A 57 -13.14 16.60 -2.86
C LEU A 57 -14.45 16.13 -2.21
N THR A 58 -15.57 16.23 -2.94
CA THR A 58 -16.89 15.82 -2.46
C THR A 58 -16.97 14.32 -2.26
N GLU A 59 -16.48 13.52 -3.22
CA GLU A 59 -16.51 12.07 -3.17
C GLU A 59 -15.56 11.54 -2.07
N MET A 60 -14.36 12.12 -1.97
CA MET A 60 -13.37 11.76 -0.95
C MET A 60 -13.93 11.97 0.45
N ILE A 61 -14.39 13.20 0.78
CA ILE A 61 -14.96 13.52 2.10
C ILE A 61 -16.21 12.67 2.37
N GLY A 62 -17.09 12.53 1.38
CA GLY A 62 -18.29 11.69 1.49
C GLY A 62 -17.96 10.24 1.82
N SER A 63 -16.89 9.68 1.26
CA SER A 63 -16.47 8.31 1.55
C SER A 63 -16.01 8.11 3.00
N VAL A 64 -15.40 9.14 3.61
CA VAL A 64 -15.03 9.15 5.03
C VAL A 64 -16.25 9.32 5.92
N GLN A 65 -17.15 10.25 5.60
CA GLN A 65 -18.39 10.44 6.36
C GLN A 65 -19.27 9.18 6.32
N TRP A 66 -19.18 8.41 5.26
CA TRP A 66 -19.96 7.18 5.07
C TRP A 66 -19.36 5.94 5.73
N GLN A 67 -18.21 6.04 6.40
CA GLN A 67 -17.63 4.92 7.17
C GLN A 67 -18.60 4.37 8.20
N THR A 68 -18.63 3.04 8.36
CA THR A 68 -19.47 2.38 9.36
C THR A 68 -18.90 2.54 10.78
N TYR A 69 -17.59 2.54 10.95
CA TYR A 69 -16.94 2.93 12.19
C TYR A 69 -16.96 4.46 12.37
N LYS A 70 -17.39 4.96 13.55
CA LYS A 70 -17.69 6.39 13.73
C LYS A 70 -16.64 7.18 14.48
N ASN A 71 -15.70 6.53 15.18
CA ASN A 71 -14.66 7.22 15.95
C ASN A 71 -13.44 7.57 15.09
N TRP A 72 -13.64 8.49 14.16
CA TRP A 72 -12.60 9.02 13.29
C TRP A 72 -12.62 10.55 13.29
N GLU A 73 -11.54 11.14 12.85
CA GLU A 73 -11.46 12.54 12.45
C GLU A 73 -10.77 12.66 11.09
N LEU A 74 -11.15 13.67 10.31
CA LEU A 74 -10.60 13.97 9.00
C LEU A 74 -9.79 15.28 9.09
N CYS A 75 -8.48 15.17 8.98
CA CYS A 75 -7.53 16.27 9.10
C CYS A 75 -7.14 16.79 7.71
N LEU A 76 -7.62 17.97 7.35
CA LEU A 76 -7.46 18.60 6.05
C LEU A 76 -6.52 19.80 6.15
N ALA A 77 -5.34 19.75 5.54
CA ALA A 77 -4.42 20.87 5.39
C ALA A 77 -4.41 21.32 3.92
N ASP A 78 -4.91 22.52 3.69
CA ASP A 78 -5.18 23.05 2.35
C ASP A 78 -4.13 24.06 1.89
N GLY A 79 -3.27 23.63 0.96
CA GLY A 79 -2.28 24.47 0.29
C GLY A 79 -2.79 25.10 -1.02
N SER A 80 -4.07 24.95 -1.40
CA SER A 80 -4.61 25.46 -2.67
C SER A 80 -4.40 26.93 -2.88
N ASP A 81 -4.24 27.37 -4.12
CA ASP A 81 -4.12 28.77 -4.50
C ASP A 81 -5.46 29.49 -4.53
N ASP A 82 -5.43 30.82 -4.76
CA ASP A 82 -6.63 31.67 -4.76
C ASP A 82 -7.63 31.32 -5.88
N ALA A 83 -7.16 30.76 -7.01
CA ALA A 83 -8.03 30.33 -8.09
C ALA A 83 -8.89 29.12 -7.69
N HIS A 84 -8.47 28.41 -6.63
CA HIS A 84 -9.16 27.23 -6.08
C HIS A 84 -9.73 27.48 -4.69
N ALA A 85 -10.11 28.73 -4.37
CA ALA A 85 -10.67 29.14 -3.07
C ALA A 85 -11.89 28.30 -2.64
N TYR A 86 -12.64 27.75 -3.60
CA TYR A 86 -13.78 26.85 -3.35
C TYR A 86 -13.42 25.64 -2.48
N VAL A 87 -12.16 25.14 -2.53
CA VAL A 87 -11.68 24.02 -1.69
C VAL A 87 -11.84 24.39 -0.22
N GLY A 88 -11.31 25.56 0.14
CA GLY A 88 -11.38 26.08 1.52
C GLY A 88 -12.80 26.41 1.95
N GLU A 89 -13.60 27.01 1.07
CA GLU A 89 -15.01 27.34 1.36
C GLU A 89 -15.84 26.07 1.65
N TYR A 90 -15.64 25.03 0.81
CA TYR A 90 -16.32 23.75 0.96
C TYR A 90 -15.93 23.07 2.29
N CYS A 91 -14.63 22.96 2.58
CA CYS A 91 -14.12 22.29 3.79
C CYS A 91 -14.56 23.05 5.07
N LYS A 92 -14.50 24.39 5.11
CA LYS A 92 -14.97 25.20 6.25
C LYS A 92 -16.45 24.98 6.53
N ARG A 93 -17.27 24.92 5.47
CA ARG A 93 -18.71 24.68 5.60
C ARG A 93 -18.97 23.30 6.22
N LEU A 94 -18.27 22.26 5.78
CA LEU A 94 -18.42 20.92 6.34
C LEU A 94 -17.89 20.81 7.78
N ALA A 95 -16.76 21.43 8.08
CA ALA A 95 -16.21 21.46 9.44
C ALA A 95 -17.15 22.18 10.44
N ALA A 96 -17.93 23.16 9.99
CA ALA A 96 -18.94 23.80 10.81
C ALA A 96 -20.16 22.89 11.09
N GLN A 97 -20.40 21.85 10.27
CA GLN A 97 -21.51 20.91 10.38
C GLN A 97 -21.13 19.58 11.08
N ASP A 98 -19.88 19.15 10.93
CA ASP A 98 -19.35 17.91 11.49
C ASP A 98 -18.03 18.18 12.21
N SER A 99 -18.05 18.14 13.54
CA SER A 99 -16.88 18.42 14.39
C SER A 99 -15.73 17.40 14.23
N ARG A 100 -15.94 16.30 13.52
CA ARG A 100 -14.89 15.33 13.18
C ARG A 100 -14.04 15.79 12.00
N ILE A 101 -14.48 16.83 11.26
CA ILE A 101 -13.71 17.40 10.14
C ILE A 101 -12.91 18.60 10.69
N VAL A 102 -11.60 18.46 10.68
CA VAL A 102 -10.65 19.47 11.12
C VAL A 102 -9.96 20.05 9.88
N TYR A 103 -10.14 21.36 9.65
CA TYR A 103 -9.63 22.03 8.46
C TYR A 103 -8.69 23.18 8.82
N GLN A 104 -7.57 23.25 8.11
CA GLN A 104 -6.63 24.36 8.17
C GLN A 104 -6.24 24.83 6.77
N LYS A 105 -6.37 26.14 6.51
CA LYS A 105 -5.76 26.77 5.33
C LYS A 105 -4.28 27.02 5.61
N LEU A 106 -3.41 26.56 4.72
CA LEU A 106 -1.98 26.84 4.78
C LEU A 106 -1.66 28.17 4.13
N ALA A 107 -0.61 28.83 4.61
CA ALA A 107 -0.13 30.09 4.02
C ALA A 107 0.43 29.91 2.61
N LYS A 108 0.95 28.72 2.30
CA LYS A 108 1.48 28.30 1.00
C LYS A 108 1.39 26.78 0.86
N ASN A 109 1.50 26.30 -0.37
CA ASN A 109 1.71 24.88 -0.62
C ASN A 109 3.15 24.47 -0.26
N GLU A 110 3.30 23.51 0.61
CA GLU A 110 4.60 22.98 1.06
C GLU A 110 4.96 21.63 0.40
N GLY A 111 4.26 21.26 -0.68
CA GLY A 111 4.38 19.95 -1.33
C GLY A 111 3.65 18.86 -0.57
N ILE A 112 3.67 17.65 -1.12
CA ILE A 112 2.90 16.53 -0.57
C ILE A 112 3.35 16.19 0.86
N SER A 113 4.65 16.04 1.10
CA SER A 113 5.19 15.76 2.44
C SER A 113 4.90 16.88 3.43
N GLY A 114 5.15 18.15 3.04
CA GLY A 114 4.91 19.30 3.90
C GLY A 114 3.44 19.44 4.30
N ASN A 115 2.53 19.37 3.33
CA ASN A 115 1.10 19.45 3.60
C ASN A 115 0.61 18.27 4.45
N THR A 116 1.14 17.04 4.25
CA THR A 116 0.81 15.89 5.10
C THR A 116 1.30 16.09 6.53
N ASN A 117 2.49 16.67 6.72
CA ASN A 117 2.99 17.01 8.05
C ASN A 117 2.11 18.07 8.76
N GLU A 118 1.53 19.01 8.01
CA GLU A 118 0.56 19.95 8.57
C GLU A 118 -0.77 19.25 8.94
N CYS A 119 -1.25 18.26 8.15
CA CYS A 119 -2.38 17.44 8.56
C CYS A 119 -2.11 16.70 9.88
N TYR A 120 -0.89 16.18 10.06
CA TYR A 120 -0.52 15.46 11.30
C TYR A 120 -0.60 16.36 12.54
N LYS A 121 -0.28 17.64 12.43
CA LYS A 121 -0.40 18.59 13.55
C LYS A 121 -1.85 18.78 14.01
N LEU A 122 -2.83 18.55 13.14
CA LEU A 122 -4.25 18.62 13.45
C LEU A 122 -4.78 17.33 14.09
N ALA A 123 -4.05 16.23 13.91
CA ALA A 123 -4.49 14.91 14.32
C ALA A 123 -4.41 14.71 15.83
N SER A 124 -5.44 14.09 16.41
CA SER A 124 -5.52 13.76 17.84
C SER A 124 -5.81 12.27 18.12
N GLY A 125 -5.99 11.46 17.06
CA GLY A 125 -6.30 10.04 17.17
C GLY A 125 -5.11 9.18 17.57
N GLU A 126 -5.39 8.00 18.08
CA GLU A 126 -4.42 6.97 18.44
C GLU A 126 -3.80 6.29 17.23
N PHE A 127 -4.54 6.27 16.11
CA PHE A 127 -4.08 5.74 14.83
C PHE A 127 -4.14 6.83 13.76
N ILE A 128 -3.21 6.76 12.82
CA ILE A 128 -3.05 7.69 11.71
C ILE A 128 -3.26 6.94 10.41
N GLY A 129 -4.13 7.44 9.53
CA GLY A 129 -4.37 6.90 8.20
C GLY A 129 -3.95 7.90 7.12
N LEU A 130 -3.28 7.40 6.08
CA LEU A 130 -2.84 8.23 4.94
C LEU A 130 -3.83 8.08 3.80
N PHE A 131 -4.45 9.19 3.38
CA PHE A 131 -5.49 9.16 2.37
C PHE A 131 -5.31 10.28 1.34
N ASP A 132 -5.39 9.94 0.07
CA ASP A 132 -5.22 10.90 -1.00
C ASP A 132 -6.51 11.67 -1.29
N HIS A 133 -6.36 12.92 -1.70
CA HIS A 133 -7.47 13.88 -1.87
C HIS A 133 -8.39 13.61 -3.07
N ASP A 134 -8.00 12.67 -3.93
CA ASP A 134 -8.72 12.29 -5.15
C ASP A 134 -9.28 10.87 -5.13
N ASP A 135 -9.11 10.14 -4.02
CA ASP A 135 -9.47 8.73 -3.89
C ASP A 135 -10.75 8.50 -3.07
N ILE A 136 -11.15 7.24 -2.96
CA ILE A 136 -12.39 6.82 -2.27
C ILE A 136 -12.10 5.66 -1.33
N LEU A 137 -12.59 5.73 -0.09
CA LEU A 137 -12.57 4.61 0.85
C LEU A 137 -13.82 3.75 0.74
N HIS A 138 -13.65 2.43 0.87
CA HIS A 138 -14.78 1.52 1.05
C HIS A 138 -15.47 1.81 2.40
N PRO A 139 -16.81 1.75 2.49
CA PRO A 139 -17.56 2.12 3.71
C PRO A 139 -17.17 1.34 4.97
N CYS A 140 -16.63 0.14 4.81
CA CYS A 140 -16.21 -0.73 5.92
C CYS A 140 -14.72 -0.61 6.27
N ALA A 141 -13.94 0.26 5.62
CA ALA A 141 -12.49 0.28 5.76
C ALA A 141 -12.05 0.46 7.22
N LEU A 142 -12.55 1.46 7.90
CA LEU A 142 -12.19 1.72 9.29
C LEU A 142 -12.70 0.63 10.24
N TYR A 143 -13.89 0.06 10.00
CA TYR A 143 -14.42 -1.05 10.78
C TYR A 143 -13.51 -2.28 10.73
N GLU A 144 -13.08 -2.69 9.53
CA GLU A 144 -12.19 -3.83 9.34
C GLU A 144 -10.81 -3.59 9.98
N TYR A 145 -10.34 -2.36 9.99
CA TYR A 145 -9.07 -2.00 10.61
C TYR A 145 -9.15 -2.03 12.14
N VAL A 146 -10.23 -1.49 12.72
CA VAL A 146 -10.45 -1.58 14.17
C VAL A 146 -10.64 -3.04 14.61
N LYS A 147 -11.26 -3.87 13.78
CA LYS A 147 -11.32 -5.31 14.00
C LYS A 147 -9.93 -5.94 14.03
N ALA A 148 -9.06 -5.60 13.07
CA ALA A 148 -7.67 -6.09 13.04
C ALA A 148 -6.85 -5.61 14.26
N ILE A 149 -7.06 -4.37 14.74
CA ILE A 149 -6.45 -3.85 15.97
C ILE A 149 -6.85 -4.70 17.18
N ASN A 150 -8.13 -5.09 17.28
CA ASN A 150 -8.60 -5.88 18.41
C ASN A 150 -8.25 -7.36 18.35
N GLU A 151 -8.31 -7.97 17.16
CA GLU A 151 -8.08 -9.41 16.99
C GLU A 151 -6.61 -9.80 16.90
N LYS A 152 -5.75 -8.88 16.40
CA LYS A 152 -4.34 -9.15 16.09
C LYS A 152 -3.36 -8.18 16.73
N ASP A 153 -3.84 -7.28 17.61
CA ASP A 153 -3.04 -6.21 18.23
C ASP A 153 -2.23 -5.40 17.19
N ALA A 154 -2.84 -5.15 16.03
CA ALA A 154 -2.17 -4.52 14.90
C ALA A 154 -1.74 -3.09 15.24
N ASP A 155 -0.48 -2.75 14.94
CA ASP A 155 0.07 -1.41 15.05
C ASP A 155 0.39 -0.77 13.69
N PHE A 156 0.46 -1.60 12.61
CA PHE A 156 0.50 -1.17 11.22
C PHE A 156 -0.45 -2.05 10.38
N ILE A 157 -1.33 -1.42 9.59
CA ILE A 157 -2.40 -2.11 8.86
C ILE A 157 -2.46 -1.58 7.43
N TYR A 158 -2.68 -2.48 6.47
CA TYR A 158 -2.94 -2.15 5.07
C TYR A 158 -3.94 -3.11 4.44
N CYS A 159 -4.50 -2.75 3.29
CA CYS A 159 -5.53 -3.55 2.60
C CYS A 159 -5.25 -3.68 1.10
N ASP A 160 -6.07 -4.49 0.42
CA ASP A 160 -6.12 -4.55 -1.03
C ASP A 160 -6.74 -3.27 -1.61
N GLU A 161 -6.38 -2.96 -2.85
CA GLU A 161 -6.85 -1.77 -3.55
C GLU A 161 -7.28 -2.07 -4.99
N ALA A 162 -8.13 -1.22 -5.55
CA ALA A 162 -8.47 -1.24 -6.96
C ALA A 162 -8.22 0.13 -7.59
N THR A 163 -7.66 0.15 -8.78
CA THR A 163 -7.62 1.35 -9.60
C THR A 163 -8.89 1.44 -10.44
N PHE A 164 -9.58 2.57 -10.38
CA PHE A 164 -10.81 2.79 -11.15
C PHE A 164 -10.71 4.00 -12.08
N LYS A 165 -11.52 3.98 -13.14
CA LYS A 165 -11.60 5.07 -14.10
C LYS A 165 -12.68 6.05 -13.67
N SER A 166 -12.26 7.27 -13.29
CA SER A 166 -13.19 8.35 -12.94
C SER A 166 -14.24 8.62 -14.06
N PRO A 167 -15.50 8.94 -13.72
CA PRO A 167 -16.04 9.11 -12.36
C PRO A 167 -16.66 7.84 -11.75
N ASP A 168 -16.59 6.69 -12.38
CA ASP A 168 -17.36 5.51 -12.00
C ASP A 168 -16.49 4.45 -11.30
N ILE A 169 -16.67 4.30 -9.99
CA ILE A 169 -15.97 3.31 -9.15
C ILE A 169 -16.16 1.86 -9.63
N ASN A 170 -17.24 1.56 -10.38
CA ASN A 170 -17.48 0.23 -10.94
C ASN A 170 -16.66 -0.03 -12.22
N LYS A 171 -16.03 1.00 -12.80
CA LYS A 171 -15.11 0.87 -13.93
C LYS A 171 -13.68 0.66 -13.48
N MET A 172 -13.42 -0.50 -12.91
CA MET A 172 -12.08 -0.86 -12.46
C MET A 172 -11.14 -1.13 -13.63
N ILE A 173 -9.90 -0.66 -13.48
CA ILE A 173 -8.79 -0.87 -14.42
C ILE A 173 -7.96 -2.07 -13.97
N THR A 174 -7.58 -2.07 -12.69
CA THR A 174 -6.79 -3.14 -12.05
C THR A 174 -7.25 -3.36 -10.62
N MET A 175 -6.98 -4.56 -10.11
CA MET A 175 -7.12 -4.90 -8.69
C MET A 175 -5.76 -5.40 -8.19
N HIS A 176 -5.32 -4.85 -7.07
CA HIS A 176 -4.08 -5.23 -6.42
C HIS A 176 -4.40 -6.00 -5.14
N PHE A 177 -4.37 -7.33 -5.25
CA PHE A 177 -4.41 -8.24 -4.11
C PHE A 177 -3.00 -8.39 -3.57
N LYS A 178 -2.79 -7.89 -2.38
CA LYS A 178 -1.47 -7.75 -1.78
C LYS A 178 -1.10 -9.00 -0.98
N PRO A 179 0.17 -9.36 -0.89
CA PRO A 179 0.61 -10.41 0.03
C PRO A 179 0.64 -9.89 1.48
N ASP A 180 0.75 -10.79 2.43
CA ASP A 180 1.16 -10.46 3.78
C ASP A 180 2.54 -9.76 3.78
N TYR A 181 2.89 -9.13 4.89
CA TYR A 181 4.11 -8.34 4.97
C TYR A 181 5.36 -9.13 4.57
N ALA A 182 6.09 -8.58 3.61
CA ALA A 182 7.32 -9.15 3.09
C ALA A 182 8.32 -8.02 2.79
N ILE A 183 9.33 -7.88 3.64
CA ILE A 183 10.29 -6.76 3.57
C ILE A 183 11.04 -6.72 2.23
N ASP A 184 11.43 -7.86 1.66
CA ASP A 184 12.17 -7.87 0.39
C ASP A 184 11.27 -7.44 -0.78
N ASN A 185 9.96 -7.77 -0.73
CA ASN A 185 8.99 -7.25 -1.68
C ASN A 185 8.80 -5.74 -1.50
N LEU A 186 8.71 -5.25 -0.26
CA LEU A 186 8.57 -3.83 0.03
C LEU A 186 9.81 -3.02 -0.41
N ARG A 187 11.01 -3.56 -0.26
CA ARG A 187 12.25 -2.96 -0.78
C ARG A 187 12.24 -2.88 -2.30
N ALA A 188 11.70 -3.89 -2.97
CA ALA A 188 11.64 -3.93 -4.43
C ALA A 188 10.52 -3.07 -5.01
N ASN A 189 9.42 -2.89 -4.29
CA ASN A 189 8.21 -2.22 -4.77
C ASN A 189 7.36 -1.75 -3.61
N ASN A 190 6.84 -0.53 -3.67
CA ASN A 190 5.84 -0.03 -2.70
C ASN A 190 4.49 -0.73 -2.91
N TYR A 191 4.40 -2.03 -2.61
CA TYR A 191 3.17 -2.79 -2.78
C TYR A 191 2.11 -2.50 -1.70
N ILE A 192 2.52 -1.97 -0.54
CA ILE A 192 1.62 -1.63 0.56
C ILE A 192 0.77 -0.40 0.20
N CYS A 193 1.40 0.72 -0.18
CA CYS A 193 0.82 1.97 -0.64
C CYS A 193 -0.43 2.41 0.15
N HIS A 194 -1.62 2.17 -0.38
CA HIS A 194 -2.91 2.54 0.21
C HIS A 194 -3.65 1.31 0.77
N PHE A 195 -4.56 1.41 1.66
CA PHE A 195 -4.76 2.44 2.67
C PHE A 195 -3.90 2.07 3.86
N SER A 196 -2.85 2.83 4.16
CA SER A 196 -1.97 2.56 5.30
C SER A 196 -2.49 3.26 6.54
N VAL A 197 -2.71 2.48 7.63
CA VAL A 197 -3.07 2.99 8.96
C VAL A 197 -2.09 2.42 9.98
N PHE A 198 -1.59 3.26 10.86
CA PHE A 198 -0.58 2.87 11.84
C PHE A 198 -0.78 3.60 13.17
N SER A 199 -0.28 3.03 14.25
CA SER A 199 -0.36 3.68 15.57
C SER A 199 0.44 4.98 15.58
N ARG A 200 -0.05 5.97 16.32
CA ARG A 200 0.65 7.26 16.50
C ARG A 200 2.05 7.06 17.08
N GLU A 201 2.21 6.10 18.00
CA GLU A 201 3.50 5.79 18.63
C GLU A 201 4.60 5.45 17.61
N LEU A 202 4.25 4.75 16.52
CA LEU A 202 5.20 4.44 15.45
C LEU A 202 5.67 5.71 14.73
N LEU A 203 4.77 6.68 14.50
CA LEU A 203 5.12 7.93 13.84
C LEU A 203 5.89 8.86 14.77
N ASP A 204 5.47 8.98 16.04
CA ASP A 204 6.18 9.80 17.04
C ASP A 204 7.59 9.30 17.30
N GLY A 205 7.84 8.02 17.06
CA GLY A 205 9.17 7.37 17.17
C GLY A 205 10.10 7.62 15.98
N THR A 206 9.65 8.34 14.93
CA THR A 206 10.45 8.59 13.72
C THR A 206 10.28 10.02 13.20
N GLU A 207 11.08 10.41 12.20
CA GLU A 207 10.85 11.67 11.47
C GLU A 207 9.51 11.65 10.73
N LEU A 208 8.86 12.80 10.62
CA LEU A 208 7.69 12.99 9.78
C LEU A 208 8.03 12.78 8.29
N PHE A 209 7.10 13.08 7.40
CA PHE A 209 7.32 12.94 5.95
C PHE A 209 8.46 13.83 5.47
N ARG A 210 9.37 13.27 4.70
CA ARG A 210 10.62 13.90 4.26
C ARG A 210 10.49 14.39 2.82
N THR A 211 10.52 15.69 2.61
CA THR A 211 10.36 16.34 1.28
C THR A 211 11.36 15.86 0.23
N LYS A 212 12.54 15.39 0.64
CA LYS A 212 13.54 14.82 -0.29
C LYS A 212 13.05 13.57 -1.04
N PHE A 213 11.95 12.98 -0.58
CA PHE A 213 11.32 11.79 -1.19
C PHE A 213 9.93 12.10 -1.77
N ASP A 214 9.60 13.38 -2.00
CA ASP A 214 8.32 13.74 -2.64
C ASP A 214 8.11 12.97 -3.95
N GLY A 215 6.92 12.39 -4.10
CA GLY A 215 6.57 11.45 -5.16
C GLY A 215 6.73 9.97 -4.80
N SER A 216 7.43 9.68 -3.68
CA SER A 216 7.54 8.35 -3.06
C SER A 216 7.70 8.47 -1.53
N GLN A 217 7.14 9.55 -0.97
CA GLN A 217 7.19 9.87 0.46
C GLN A 217 6.49 8.82 1.32
N ASP A 218 5.45 8.20 0.78
CA ASP A 218 4.72 7.09 1.39
C ASP A 218 5.59 5.84 1.48
N HIS A 219 6.34 5.48 0.44
CA HIS A 219 7.28 4.35 0.46
C HIS A 219 8.36 4.54 1.53
N ASP A 220 8.96 5.74 1.59
CA ASP A 220 9.91 6.09 2.64
C ASP A 220 9.32 5.96 4.03
N MET A 221 8.11 6.50 4.23
CA MET A 221 7.42 6.44 5.51
C MET A 221 7.09 4.99 5.90
N ILE A 222 6.51 4.21 4.99
CA ILE A 222 6.16 2.80 5.24
C ILE A 222 7.39 2.00 5.63
N LEU A 223 8.52 2.14 4.90
CA LEU A 223 9.78 1.47 5.25
C LEU A 223 10.27 1.81 6.66
N ARG A 224 10.12 3.07 7.10
CA ARG A 224 10.54 3.50 8.45
C ARG A 224 9.59 3.03 9.55
N LEU A 225 8.29 3.04 9.29
CA LEU A 225 7.28 2.59 10.24
C LEU A 225 7.34 1.07 10.43
N THR A 226 7.45 0.32 9.33
CA THR A 226 7.52 -1.15 9.39
C THR A 226 8.82 -1.67 10.01
N ASP A 227 9.90 -0.86 10.06
CA ASP A 227 11.11 -1.20 10.81
C ASP A 227 10.86 -1.31 12.33
N ASN A 228 9.86 -0.59 12.86
CA ASN A 228 9.57 -0.49 14.29
C ASN A 228 8.23 -1.16 14.66
N ALA A 229 7.39 -1.47 13.69
CA ALA A 229 6.10 -2.09 13.93
C ALA A 229 6.26 -3.52 14.48
N LYS A 230 5.42 -3.87 15.46
CA LYS A 230 5.42 -5.20 16.11
C LYS A 230 4.45 -6.15 15.41
N HIS A 231 3.29 -5.62 14.99
CA HIS A 231 2.20 -6.40 14.40
C HIS A 231 1.71 -5.75 13.12
N ILE A 232 2.39 -6.06 12.01
CA ILE A 232 1.98 -5.60 10.68
C ILE A 232 0.91 -6.53 10.14
N VAL A 233 -0.28 -6.01 9.88
CA VAL A 233 -1.45 -6.80 9.48
C VAL A 233 -1.95 -6.40 8.10
N HIS A 234 -1.97 -7.35 7.19
CA HIS A 234 -2.72 -7.26 5.95
C HIS A 234 -4.20 -7.62 6.19
N VAL A 235 -5.11 -6.76 5.79
CA VAL A 235 -6.54 -7.03 5.70
C VAL A 235 -6.85 -7.40 4.25
N PRO A 236 -7.05 -8.70 3.92
CA PRO A 236 -7.22 -9.17 2.54
C PRO A 236 -8.62 -8.85 2.01
N LYS A 237 -8.94 -7.57 1.98
CA LYS A 237 -10.20 -7.02 1.48
C LYS A 237 -9.90 -5.77 0.67
N LEU A 238 -10.65 -5.58 -0.43
CA LEU A 238 -10.56 -4.39 -1.25
C LEU A 238 -11.29 -3.25 -0.55
N LEU A 239 -10.52 -2.40 0.14
CA LEU A 239 -11.08 -1.32 0.97
C LEU A 239 -10.65 0.08 0.50
N TYR A 240 -9.87 0.17 -0.57
CA TYR A 240 -9.37 1.41 -1.14
C TYR A 240 -9.59 1.44 -2.66
N TYR A 241 -10.04 2.59 -3.16
CA TYR A 241 -10.28 2.82 -4.58
C TYR A 241 -9.41 3.98 -5.06
N TRP A 242 -8.36 3.62 -5.79
CA TRP A 242 -7.39 4.55 -6.35
C TRP A 242 -7.90 5.11 -7.68
N ARG A 243 -8.06 6.43 -7.74
CA ARG A 243 -8.61 7.10 -8.91
C ARG A 243 -7.56 7.31 -10.00
N SER A 244 -7.84 6.83 -11.22
CA SER A 244 -7.03 7.13 -12.40
C SER A 244 -7.62 8.30 -13.17
N HIS A 245 -6.83 9.36 -13.30
CA HIS A 245 -7.15 10.55 -14.11
C HIS A 245 -5.86 11.14 -14.72
N ALA A 246 -6.01 12.11 -15.65
CA ALA A 246 -4.88 12.64 -16.42
C ALA A 246 -3.76 13.32 -15.57
N GLY A 247 -4.08 13.76 -14.36
CA GLY A 247 -3.12 14.40 -13.42
C GLY A 247 -2.50 13.44 -12.42
N SER A 248 -3.00 12.19 -12.30
CA SER A 248 -2.52 11.22 -11.31
C SER A 248 -1.17 10.59 -11.70
N VAL A 249 -0.40 10.14 -10.69
CA VAL A 249 0.83 9.35 -10.92
C VAL A 249 0.51 8.03 -11.61
N ALA A 250 -0.65 7.42 -11.29
CA ALA A 250 -1.14 6.21 -11.94
C ALA A 250 -1.38 6.36 -13.46
N GLY A 251 -1.62 7.60 -13.93
CA GLY A 251 -1.90 7.87 -15.34
C GLY A 251 -0.67 8.04 -16.22
N ASN A 252 0.49 8.44 -15.68
CA ASN A 252 1.68 8.72 -16.48
C ASN A 252 2.98 8.77 -15.65
N ILE A 253 3.54 7.62 -15.30
CA ILE A 253 4.82 7.50 -14.57
C ILE A 253 5.98 8.01 -15.42
N GLU A 254 5.98 7.77 -16.74
CA GLU A 254 7.06 8.18 -17.65
C GLU A 254 7.27 9.70 -17.67
N ALA A 255 6.23 10.49 -17.36
CA ALA A 255 6.33 11.95 -17.29
C ALA A 255 6.98 12.47 -15.98
N LYS A 256 7.29 11.59 -15.02
CA LYS A 256 7.77 11.98 -13.67
C LYS A 256 9.02 11.21 -13.23
N PRO A 257 10.19 11.39 -13.88
CA PRO A 257 11.43 10.67 -13.55
C PRO A 257 11.86 10.84 -12.08
N TYR A 258 11.51 11.98 -11.46
CA TYR A 258 11.85 12.27 -10.06
C TYR A 258 11.22 11.27 -9.08
N VAL A 259 10.06 10.70 -9.41
CA VAL A 259 9.38 9.68 -8.58
C VAL A 259 10.23 8.41 -8.46
N VAL A 260 10.84 7.98 -9.58
CA VAL A 260 11.72 6.80 -9.60
C VAL A 260 12.97 7.03 -8.76
N GLU A 261 13.56 8.22 -8.86
CA GLU A 261 14.75 8.57 -8.07
C GLU A 261 14.41 8.73 -6.58
N ALA A 262 13.25 9.31 -6.23
CA ALA A 262 12.78 9.41 -4.87
C ALA A 262 12.56 8.01 -4.25
N ALA A 263 11.90 7.09 -4.98
CA ALA A 263 11.70 5.70 -4.55
C ALA A 263 13.04 4.96 -4.36
N ARG A 264 13.95 5.09 -5.34
CA ARG A 264 15.30 4.50 -5.25
C ARG A 264 16.07 5.04 -4.05
N GLY A 265 15.95 6.36 -3.80
CA GLY A 265 16.56 7.04 -2.66
C GLY A 265 16.01 6.55 -1.32
N ALA A 266 14.69 6.37 -1.21
CA ALA A 266 14.01 5.84 -0.02
C ALA A 266 14.49 4.42 0.31
N VAL A 267 14.55 3.53 -0.69
CA VAL A 267 15.07 2.17 -0.53
C VAL A 267 16.55 2.19 -0.14
N ALA A 268 17.36 3.04 -0.77
CA ALA A 268 18.79 3.15 -0.44
C ALA A 268 19.00 3.65 1.00
N ASP A 269 18.20 4.61 1.45
CA ASP A 269 18.24 5.13 2.83
C ASP A 269 17.86 4.02 3.84
N HIS A 270 16.80 3.26 3.56
CA HIS A 270 16.39 2.11 4.36
C HIS A 270 17.51 1.05 4.44
N LEU A 271 18.10 0.65 3.33
CA LEU A 271 19.17 -0.34 3.32
C LEU A 271 20.38 0.12 4.14
N ARG A 272 20.77 1.40 4.06
CA ARG A 272 21.86 1.95 4.88
C ARG A 272 21.54 1.94 6.36
N ARG A 273 20.30 2.26 6.75
CA ARG A 273 19.85 2.16 8.16
C ARG A 273 19.94 0.73 8.70
N HIS A 274 19.76 -0.27 7.83
CA HIS A 274 19.93 -1.69 8.16
C HIS A 274 21.36 -2.21 8.02
N GLY A 275 22.35 -1.32 7.83
CA GLY A 275 23.78 -1.68 7.82
C GLY A 275 24.30 -2.25 6.50
N PHE A 276 23.49 -2.30 5.45
CA PHE A 276 23.96 -2.66 4.10
C PHE A 276 24.86 -1.55 3.57
N LYS A 277 26.14 -1.87 3.30
CA LYS A 277 27.14 -0.88 2.84
C LYS A 277 27.27 -0.84 1.33
N ASN A 278 27.33 -2.00 0.71
CA ASN A 278 27.53 -2.16 -0.73
C ASN A 278 26.30 -2.85 -1.35
N PHE A 279 25.59 -2.12 -2.16
CA PHE A 279 24.45 -2.60 -2.92
C PHE A 279 24.22 -1.76 -4.17
N THR A 280 23.54 -2.31 -5.15
CA THR A 280 23.06 -1.57 -6.32
C THR A 280 21.54 -1.72 -6.43
N ILE A 281 20.86 -0.65 -6.81
CA ILE A 281 19.41 -0.62 -7.04
C ILE A 281 19.18 -0.21 -8.48
N THR A 282 18.64 -1.12 -9.28
CA THR A 282 18.34 -0.89 -10.69
C THR A 282 16.86 -1.12 -10.96
N SER A 283 16.26 -0.31 -11.83
CA SER A 283 14.88 -0.54 -12.28
C SER A 283 14.79 -1.85 -13.07
N THR A 284 13.65 -2.54 -12.94
CA THR A 284 13.41 -3.72 -13.76
C THR A 284 13.00 -3.33 -15.17
N ARG A 285 13.15 -4.27 -16.13
CA ARG A 285 12.73 -4.04 -17.51
C ARG A 285 11.22 -3.84 -17.66
N ALA A 286 10.43 -4.41 -16.74
CA ALA A 286 8.98 -4.37 -16.81
C ALA A 286 8.40 -3.04 -16.30
N PHE A 287 8.98 -2.53 -15.19
CA PHE A 287 8.49 -1.30 -14.54
C PHE A 287 9.66 -0.55 -13.90
N GLU A 288 9.72 0.77 -14.10
CA GLU A 288 10.81 1.60 -13.60
C GLU A 288 10.80 1.75 -12.06
N THR A 289 9.63 1.65 -11.44
CA THR A 289 9.43 1.73 -9.98
C THR A 289 9.53 0.38 -9.27
N ILE A 290 9.77 -0.70 -10.02
CA ILE A 290 10.08 -2.01 -9.43
C ILE A 290 11.58 -2.26 -9.54
N PHE A 291 12.24 -2.48 -8.42
CA PHE A 291 13.69 -2.54 -8.33
C PHE A 291 14.21 -3.96 -8.22
N LYS A 292 15.34 -4.19 -8.88
CA LYS A 292 16.26 -5.28 -8.59
C LYS A 292 17.35 -4.73 -7.67
N ILE A 293 17.47 -5.32 -6.48
CA ILE A 293 18.51 -4.98 -5.52
C ILE A 293 19.56 -6.09 -5.57
N SER A 294 20.81 -5.71 -5.82
CA SER A 294 21.95 -6.61 -5.76
C SER A 294 22.78 -6.24 -4.53
N TYR A 295 22.93 -7.18 -3.63
CA TYR A 295 23.72 -7.03 -2.40
C TYR A 295 25.12 -7.55 -2.59
N GLU A 296 26.09 -6.97 -1.87
CA GLU A 296 27.39 -7.59 -1.72
C GLU A 296 27.28 -8.90 -0.92
N ILE A 297 27.83 -9.96 -1.47
CA ILE A 297 27.89 -11.24 -0.77
C ILE A 297 29.07 -11.20 0.19
N ILE A 298 28.79 -11.35 1.50
CA ILE A 298 29.82 -11.33 2.55
C ILE A 298 30.20 -12.77 2.90
N GLY A 299 31.46 -13.11 2.72
CA GLY A 299 31.98 -14.45 2.96
C GLY A 299 31.58 -15.43 1.87
N GLU A 300 31.69 -16.72 2.19
CA GLU A 300 31.34 -17.82 1.29
C GLU A 300 30.31 -18.76 1.95
N PRO A 301 29.06 -18.31 2.12
CA PRO A 301 28.03 -19.13 2.76
C PRO A 301 27.76 -20.41 1.96
N LYS A 302 27.67 -21.56 2.65
CA LYS A 302 27.30 -22.82 2.02
C LYS A 302 25.80 -22.84 1.72
N ILE A 303 25.44 -23.20 0.50
CA ILE A 303 24.05 -23.34 0.05
C ILE A 303 23.70 -24.81 -0.03
N SER A 304 22.69 -25.26 0.72
CA SER A 304 22.12 -26.61 0.59
C SER A 304 20.91 -26.56 -0.35
N ILE A 305 21.02 -27.23 -1.50
CA ILE A 305 19.95 -27.32 -2.50
C ILE A 305 19.20 -28.62 -2.26
N ILE A 306 17.97 -28.52 -1.74
CA ILE A 306 17.13 -29.67 -1.41
C ILE A 306 16.20 -29.94 -2.58
N ILE A 307 16.29 -31.15 -3.17
CA ILE A 307 15.48 -31.58 -4.31
C ILE A 307 14.65 -32.77 -3.91
N PRO A 308 13.33 -32.64 -3.70
CA PRO A 308 12.45 -33.79 -3.55
C PRO A 308 12.30 -34.50 -4.89
N ASN A 309 12.43 -35.83 -4.87
CA ASN A 309 12.30 -36.66 -6.09
C ASN A 309 11.41 -37.86 -5.85
N LYS A 310 10.67 -38.26 -6.88
CA LYS A 310 9.99 -39.53 -7.01
C LYS A 310 9.88 -39.90 -8.48
N ASP A 311 10.51 -41.02 -8.88
CA ASP A 311 10.41 -41.66 -10.21
C ASP A 311 10.81 -40.82 -11.44
N HIS A 312 11.20 -39.55 -11.28
CA HIS A 312 11.53 -38.62 -12.39
C HIS A 312 13.04 -38.49 -12.64
N VAL A 313 13.71 -39.62 -12.98
CA VAL A 313 15.18 -39.70 -13.13
C VAL A 313 15.72 -38.69 -14.16
N GLU A 314 15.09 -38.60 -15.33
CA GLU A 314 15.55 -37.65 -16.37
C GLU A 314 15.38 -36.19 -15.99
N ASP A 315 14.30 -35.85 -15.29
CA ASP A 315 14.11 -34.48 -14.78
C ASP A 315 15.11 -34.15 -13.67
N LEU A 316 15.38 -35.11 -12.77
CA LEU A 316 16.39 -35.00 -11.74
C LEU A 316 17.79 -34.81 -12.36
N ARG A 317 18.15 -35.61 -13.36
CA ARG A 317 19.42 -35.51 -14.08
C ARG A 317 19.60 -34.12 -14.70
N ARG A 318 18.59 -33.62 -15.41
CA ARG A 318 18.59 -32.30 -16.02
C ARG A 318 18.69 -31.16 -14.96
N CYS A 319 17.99 -31.33 -13.84
CA CYS A 319 18.07 -30.39 -12.72
C CYS A 319 19.49 -30.33 -12.17
N ILE A 320 20.08 -31.48 -11.78
CA ILE A 320 21.45 -31.54 -11.22
C ILE A 320 22.47 -31.03 -12.23
N SER A 321 22.43 -31.48 -13.48
CA SER A 321 23.35 -31.01 -14.53
C SER A 321 23.28 -29.50 -14.69
N SER A 322 22.06 -28.92 -14.66
CA SER A 322 21.89 -27.48 -14.80
C SER A 322 22.49 -26.69 -13.61
N ILE A 323 22.42 -27.25 -12.40
CA ILE A 323 23.03 -26.65 -11.20
C ILE A 323 24.56 -26.67 -11.35
N VAL A 324 25.12 -27.83 -11.67
CA VAL A 324 26.58 -28.03 -11.77
C VAL A 324 27.17 -27.20 -12.92
N GLU A 325 26.51 -27.15 -14.08
CA GLU A 325 27.04 -26.50 -15.28
C GLU A 325 26.84 -24.96 -15.28
N LYS A 326 25.79 -24.45 -14.62
CA LYS A 326 25.39 -23.05 -14.75
C LYS A 326 25.63 -22.23 -13.50
N SER A 327 25.82 -22.85 -12.31
CA SER A 327 26.08 -22.11 -11.10
C SER A 327 27.48 -21.52 -11.11
N THR A 328 27.58 -20.25 -10.77
CA THR A 328 28.84 -19.56 -10.57
C THR A 328 29.31 -19.55 -9.11
N TRP A 329 28.45 -19.96 -8.20
CA TRP A 329 28.74 -20.15 -6.78
C TRP A 329 29.18 -21.59 -6.54
N GLU A 330 30.35 -21.79 -5.93
CA GLU A 330 30.96 -23.11 -5.79
C GLU A 330 30.69 -23.76 -4.42
N ASN A 331 30.43 -22.94 -3.36
CA ASN A 331 30.16 -23.48 -2.02
C ASN A 331 28.70 -23.90 -1.86
N TYR A 332 28.33 -25.03 -2.46
CA TYR A 332 27.01 -25.63 -2.31
C TYR A 332 27.09 -27.15 -2.14
N GLU A 333 25.98 -27.74 -1.70
CA GLU A 333 25.72 -29.17 -1.74
C GLU A 333 24.33 -29.43 -2.32
N ILE A 334 24.16 -30.60 -2.96
CA ILE A 334 22.87 -31.04 -3.46
C ILE A 334 22.41 -32.20 -2.60
N ILE A 335 21.20 -32.07 -2.03
CA ILE A 335 20.56 -33.09 -1.19
C ILE A 335 19.31 -33.56 -1.93
N VAL A 336 19.37 -34.80 -2.47
CA VAL A 336 18.19 -35.42 -3.11
C VAL A 336 17.41 -36.19 -2.03
N VAL A 337 16.15 -35.83 -1.84
CA VAL A 337 15.25 -36.50 -0.92
C VAL A 337 14.35 -37.44 -1.72
N GLU A 338 14.68 -38.72 -1.66
CA GLU A 338 13.97 -39.77 -2.38
C GLU A 338 12.66 -40.13 -1.65
N ASN A 339 11.54 -40.07 -2.37
CA ASN A 339 10.19 -40.34 -1.82
C ASN A 339 9.58 -41.64 -2.39
N ASN A 340 10.16 -42.77 -2.03
CA ASN A 340 9.67 -44.13 -2.39
C ASN A 340 9.51 -44.28 -3.92
N SER A 341 10.55 -44.03 -4.70
CA SER A 341 10.58 -44.32 -6.13
C SER A 341 10.49 -45.82 -6.40
N GLU A 342 9.81 -46.20 -7.46
CA GLU A 342 9.62 -47.58 -7.88
C GLU A 342 10.52 -47.94 -9.06
N THR A 343 11.20 -46.97 -9.66
CA THR A 343 12.15 -47.18 -10.76
C THR A 343 13.49 -47.69 -10.26
N GLN A 344 14.10 -48.66 -10.97
CA GLN A 344 15.43 -49.22 -10.63
C GLN A 344 16.61 -48.35 -11.03
N GLU A 345 16.38 -47.19 -11.60
CA GLU A 345 17.42 -46.29 -12.16
C GLU A 345 17.88 -45.21 -11.19
N LEU A 346 17.37 -45.20 -9.98
CA LEU A 346 17.69 -44.24 -8.90
C LEU A 346 18.76 -44.77 -7.97
#